data_9c204af8f266acb8180126c05bc242ab
#
_entry.id   9c204af8f266acb8180126c05bc242ab
#
_cell.length_a   1.000
_cell.length_b   1.000
_cell.length_c   1.000
_cell.angle_alpha   90.00
_cell.angle_beta   90.00
_cell.angle_gamma   90.00
#
_symmetry.space_group_name_H-M   'P 1'
#
loop_
_entity.id
_entity.type
_entity.pdbx_description
1 polymer ?
#
loop_
_entity_poly.entity_id
_entity_poly.type
_entity_poly.pdbx_seq_one_letter_code
_entity_poly.pdbx_strand_id
1 'polypeptide(L)'
;MDGLAAHASVSIRTLNRRFKTATGQTPRGYLQRIRIEAAKRLLETTTDPVDHLRAQVGYGDPTAFRRAFTQATGLGPRAYRQKYGPRRHHP
;
A
#
# COMPACT_ATOMS: atom_id res chain seq x y z
N MET A 1 -28.26 12.69 -9.30
CA MET A 1 -28.05 12.31 -8.64
C MET A 1 -28.32 12.38 -7.70
N ASP A 2 -29.00 12.36 -7.64
CA ASP A 2 -29.10 12.37 -6.65
C ASP A 2 -28.96 11.38 -6.01
N GLY A 3 -29.17 10.33 -6.76
CA GLY A 3 -28.70 9.26 -6.03
C GLY A 3 -27.56 9.66 -5.19
N LEU A 4 -26.77 10.42 -5.76
CA LEU A 4 -25.67 10.99 -5.02
C LEU A 4 -26.13 11.82 -3.84
N ALA A 5 -27.15 12.60 -4.06
CA ALA A 5 -27.68 13.40 -2.99
C ALA A 5 -28.24 12.52 -1.89
N ALA A 6 -28.89 11.47 -2.26
CA ALA A 6 -29.39 10.52 -1.27
C ALA A 6 -28.23 9.89 -0.52
N HIS A 7 -27.16 9.66 -1.23
CA HIS A 7 -25.97 9.09 -0.61
C HIS A 7 -25.35 10.05 0.37
N ALA A 8 -25.55 11.32 0.16
CA ALA A 8 -24.97 12.30 1.08
C ALA A 8 -25.49 12.09 2.50
N SER A 9 -26.61 11.43 2.62
CA SER A 9 -27.12 11.14 3.96
C SER A 9 -26.36 9.99 4.61
N VAL A 10 -25.60 9.24 3.84
CA VAL A 10 -24.81 8.15 4.39
C VAL A 10 -23.48 8.71 4.84
N SER A 11 -23.22 8.65 6.12
CA SER A 11 -22.01 9.22 6.67
C SER A 11 -20.77 8.43 6.26
N ILE A 12 -19.64 9.11 6.32
CA ILE A 12 -18.36 8.45 6.09
C ILE A 12 -18.18 7.30 7.06
N ARG A 13 -18.63 7.50 8.30
CA ARG A 13 -18.55 6.45 9.30
C ARG A 13 -19.33 5.20 8.89
N THR A 14 -20.51 5.39 8.33
CA THR A 14 -21.33 4.29 7.89
C THR A 14 -20.68 3.55 6.72
N LEU A 15 -20.13 4.30 5.77
CA LEU A 15 -19.42 3.70 4.65
C LEU A 15 -18.23 2.90 5.13
N ASN A 16 -17.46 3.45 6.05
CA ASN A 16 -16.29 2.76 6.59
C ASN A 16 -16.70 1.47 7.29
N ARG A 17 -17.79 1.53 8.04
CA ARG A 17 -18.26 0.36 8.75
C ARG A 17 -18.69 -0.74 7.78
N ARG A 18 -19.41 -0.36 6.74
CA ARG A 18 -19.85 -1.32 5.74
C ARG A 18 -18.67 -1.93 5.00
N PHE A 19 -17.71 -1.09 4.66
CA PHE A 19 -16.52 -1.56 3.97
C PHE A 19 -15.76 -2.55 4.86
N LYS A 20 -15.63 -2.22 6.14
CA LYS A 20 -14.93 -3.09 7.05
C LYS A 20 -15.65 -4.42 7.21
N THR A 21 -16.98 -4.39 7.26
CA THR A 21 -17.75 -5.61 7.36
C THR A 21 -17.54 -6.50 6.15
N ALA A 22 -17.50 -5.90 4.97
CA ALA A 22 -17.37 -6.66 3.73
C ALA A 22 -15.95 -7.17 3.52
N THR A 23 -14.94 -6.39 3.88
CA THR A 23 -13.56 -6.70 3.57
C THR A 23 -12.69 -7.00 4.79
N GLY A 24 -13.19 -6.72 5.98
CA GLY A 24 -12.41 -6.83 7.20
C GLY A 24 -11.49 -5.66 7.44
N GLN A 25 -11.57 -4.62 6.60
CA GLN A 25 -10.68 -3.48 6.69
C GLN A 25 -11.43 -2.19 6.41
N THR A 26 -10.89 -1.08 6.91
CA THR A 26 -11.39 0.23 6.50
C THR A 26 -10.90 0.52 5.10
N PRO A 27 -11.55 1.46 4.38
CA PRO A 27 -11.07 1.84 3.04
C PRO A 27 -9.62 2.31 3.07
N ARG A 28 -9.24 3.05 4.08
CA ARG A 28 -7.87 3.52 4.20
C ARG A 28 -6.89 2.37 4.39
N GLY A 29 -7.23 1.45 5.27
CA GLY A 29 -6.38 0.30 5.50
C GLY A 29 -6.28 -0.59 4.28
N TYR A 30 -7.38 -0.73 3.57
CA TYR A 30 -7.40 -1.51 2.35
C TYR A 30 -6.50 -0.89 1.27
N LEU A 31 -6.61 0.43 1.10
CA LEU A 31 -5.77 1.13 0.13
C LEU A 31 -4.30 1.02 0.50
N GLN A 32 -4.00 1.17 1.78
CA GLN A 32 -2.64 1.05 2.24
C GLN A 32 -2.07 -0.33 1.94
N ARG A 33 -2.87 -1.35 2.14
CA ARG A 33 -2.46 -2.71 1.85
C ARG A 33 -2.18 -2.91 0.37
N ILE A 34 -3.05 -2.37 -0.49
CA ILE A 34 -2.86 -2.45 -1.93
C ILE A 34 -1.56 -1.77 -2.34
N ARG A 35 -1.28 -0.62 -1.75
CA ARG A 35 -0.04 0.10 -2.05
C ARG A 35 1.18 -0.69 -1.63
N ILE A 36 1.12 -1.32 -0.47
CA ILE A 36 2.25 -2.14 -0.01
C ILE A 36 2.42 -3.38 -0.88
N GLU A 37 1.33 -4.01 -1.29
CA GLU A 37 1.42 -5.16 -2.19
C GLU A 37 2.04 -4.76 -3.52
N ALA A 38 1.67 -3.60 -4.04
CA ALA A 38 2.27 -3.11 -5.27
C ALA A 38 3.76 -2.84 -5.08
N ALA A 39 4.14 -2.28 -3.95
CA ALA A 39 5.54 -2.01 -3.66
C ALA A 39 6.34 -3.30 -3.57
N LYS A 40 5.78 -4.31 -2.93
CA LYS A 40 6.44 -5.61 -2.85
C LYS A 40 6.73 -6.16 -4.23
N ARG A 41 5.74 -6.12 -5.11
CA ARG A 41 5.91 -6.61 -6.46
C ARG A 41 7.00 -5.85 -7.21
N LEU A 42 7.02 -4.53 -7.09
CA LEU A 42 8.03 -3.74 -7.75
C LEU A 42 9.42 -4.02 -7.19
N LEU A 43 9.52 -4.19 -5.88
CA LEU A 43 10.80 -4.53 -5.26
C LEU A 43 11.30 -5.90 -5.72
N GLU A 44 10.38 -6.81 -5.97
CA GLU A 44 10.71 -8.16 -6.38
C GLU A 44 11.08 -8.25 -7.87
N THR A 45 10.55 -7.36 -8.69
CA THR A 45 10.66 -7.51 -10.14
C THR A 45 11.46 -6.43 -10.83
N THR A 46 11.84 -5.36 -10.14
CA THR A 46 12.60 -4.28 -10.77
C THR A 46 13.83 -3.95 -9.94
N THR A 47 14.73 -3.18 -10.57
CA THR A 47 15.90 -2.66 -9.86
C THR A 47 15.80 -1.17 -9.63
N ASP A 48 14.62 -0.60 -9.84
CA ASP A 48 14.42 0.83 -9.63
C ASP A 48 14.70 1.22 -8.19
N PRO A 49 15.17 2.44 -7.95
CA PRO A 49 15.42 2.89 -6.58
C PRO A 49 14.18 2.80 -5.72
N VAL A 50 14.37 2.45 -4.47
CA VAL A 50 13.27 2.32 -3.54
C VAL A 50 12.46 3.61 -3.46
N ASP A 51 13.14 4.76 -3.45
CA ASP A 51 12.42 6.02 -3.37
C ASP A 51 11.52 6.26 -4.57
N HIS A 52 11.95 5.80 -5.73
CA HIS A 52 11.13 5.90 -6.94
C HIS A 52 9.89 5.03 -6.81
N LEU A 53 10.05 3.83 -6.31
CA LEU A 53 8.91 2.92 -6.13
C LEU A 53 7.93 3.47 -5.11
N ARG A 54 8.45 4.06 -4.05
CA ARG A 54 7.60 4.68 -3.03
C ARG A 54 6.66 5.70 -3.65
N ALA A 55 7.20 6.56 -4.48
CA ALA A 55 6.39 7.59 -5.13
C ALA A 55 5.38 6.96 -6.09
N GLN A 56 5.80 5.94 -6.81
CA GLN A 56 4.93 5.26 -7.76
C GLN A 56 3.70 4.65 -7.10
N VAL A 57 3.87 4.08 -5.91
CA VAL A 57 2.74 3.44 -5.24
C VAL A 57 1.95 4.42 -4.39
N GLY A 58 2.32 5.70 -4.40
CA GLY A 58 1.48 6.73 -3.79
C GLY A 58 1.85 7.16 -2.40
N TYR A 59 3.04 6.83 -1.92
CA TYR A 59 3.49 7.31 -0.62
C TYR A 59 4.34 8.57 -0.79
N GLY A 60 3.84 9.68 -0.24
CA GLY A 60 4.55 10.93 -0.34
C GLY A 60 5.70 11.06 0.66
N ASP A 61 5.63 10.33 1.76
CA ASP A 61 6.62 10.45 2.83
C ASP A 61 7.44 9.16 2.95
N PRO A 62 8.76 9.25 2.80
CA PRO A 62 9.60 8.04 2.90
C PRO A 62 9.53 7.35 4.25
N THR A 63 9.42 8.11 5.32
CA THR A 63 9.36 7.52 6.66
C THR A 63 8.05 6.76 6.85
N ALA A 64 6.95 7.34 6.40
CA ALA A 64 5.65 6.68 6.50
C ALA A 64 5.64 5.40 5.67
N PHE A 65 6.23 5.45 4.48
CA PHE A 65 6.31 4.29 3.63
C PHE A 65 7.10 3.16 4.29
N ARG A 66 8.28 3.50 4.80
CA ARG A 66 9.13 2.50 5.42
C ARG A 66 8.45 1.87 6.62
N ARG A 67 7.77 2.68 7.41
CA ARG A 67 7.07 2.18 8.59
C ARG A 67 5.94 1.24 8.20
N ALA A 68 5.13 1.66 7.21
CA ALA A 68 4.02 0.84 6.75
C ALA A 68 4.50 -0.46 6.14
N PHE A 69 5.58 -0.39 5.36
CA PHE A 69 6.13 -1.57 4.72
C PHE A 69 6.67 -2.56 5.75
N THR A 70 7.41 -2.04 6.74
CA THR A 70 7.97 -2.89 7.78
C THR A 70 6.86 -3.53 8.60
N GLN A 71 5.81 -2.78 8.87
CA GLN A 71 4.68 -3.29 9.64
C GLN A 71 4.00 -4.44 8.89
N ALA A 72 3.91 -4.31 7.57
CA ALA A 72 3.21 -5.30 6.76
C ALA A 72 4.05 -6.53 6.45
N THR A 73 5.36 -6.39 6.32
CA THR A 73 6.21 -7.48 5.85
C THR A 73 7.23 -7.96 6.88
N GLY A 74 7.46 -7.18 7.91
CA GLY A 74 8.52 -7.50 8.87
C GLY A 74 9.90 -7.03 8.46
N LEU A 75 10.03 -6.49 7.25
CA LEU A 75 11.31 -6.03 6.72
C LEU A 75 11.16 -4.65 6.14
N GLY A 76 12.23 -3.84 6.21
CA GLY A 76 12.24 -2.60 5.48
C GLY A 76 12.32 -2.86 3.99
N PRO A 77 12.00 -1.84 3.16
CA PRO A 77 11.98 -2.06 1.71
C PRO A 77 13.33 -2.53 1.14
N ARG A 78 14.42 -1.98 1.62
CA ARG A 78 15.73 -2.39 1.11
C ARG A 78 16.07 -3.82 1.50
N ALA A 79 15.80 -4.16 2.76
CA ALA A 79 16.04 -5.52 3.22
C ALA A 79 15.16 -6.50 2.48
N TYR A 80 13.93 -6.11 2.22
CA TYR A 80 13.00 -6.94 1.47
C TYR A 80 13.53 -7.21 0.06
N ARG A 81 14.01 -6.17 -0.62
CA ARG A 81 14.57 -6.34 -1.96
C ARG A 81 15.81 -7.21 -1.93
N GLN A 82 16.62 -7.05 -0.91
CA GLN A 82 17.83 -7.86 -0.78
C GLN A 82 17.49 -9.33 -0.69
N LYS A 83 16.40 -9.63 -0.03
CA LYS A 83 16.00 -11.02 0.19
C LYS A 83 15.20 -11.59 -0.98
N TYR A 84 14.31 -10.78 -1.56
CA TYR A 84 13.36 -11.27 -2.55
C TYR A 84 13.47 -10.62 -3.92
N GLY A 85 14.33 -9.63 -4.08
CA GLY A 85 14.44 -8.89 -5.32
C GLY A 85 15.19 -9.63 -6.40
N PRO A 86 15.34 -8.99 -7.57
CA PRO A 86 16.06 -9.60 -8.68
C PRO A 86 17.51 -9.84 -8.31
N ARG A 87 18.10 -10.97 -8.74
CA ARG A 87 19.51 -11.24 -8.55
C ARG A 87 20.30 -10.52 -9.61
N ARG A 88 21.33 -9.90 -9.19
CA ARG A 88 22.16 -9.25 -10.18
C ARG A 88 23.22 -10.17 -10.65
N HIS A 89 23.45 -10.40 -10.58
CA HIS A 89 24.45 -10.93 -10.61
C HIS A 89 25.14 -11.38 -10.58
N HIS A 90 25.46 -11.64 -10.52
CA HIS A 90 26.15 -11.90 -10.24
C HIS A 90 26.88 -12.33 -10.36
N PRO A 91 27.36 -12.39 -10.50
CA PRO A 91 28.00 -12.92 -10.53
C PRO A 91 27.94 -13.43 -10.43
#